data_5e5857f518468969dbb0100b1cc63d72
#
_entry.id   5e5857f518468969dbb0100b1cc63d72
#
_cell.length_a   1.000
_cell.length_b   1.000
_cell.length_c   1.000
_cell.angle_alpha   90.00
_cell.angle_beta   90.00
_cell.angle_gamma   90.00
#
_symmetry.space_group_name_H-M   'P 1'
#
loop_
_entity.id
_entity.type
_entity.pdbx_description
1 polymer ?
#
loop_
_entity_poly.entity_id
_entity_poly.type
_entity_poly.pdbx_seq_one_letter_code
_entity_poly.pdbx_strand_id
1 'polypeptide(L)'
;MWFKNTIILFFVLISISDVASAQDTIVKTDSTHIYETIESYSKQSKFNMFIYRLIFKPVTPSLIKKEVKKKEYKKLIQKPYSSFEGKIIRNINIVTLDPFGYSVNDTTVAKQNFLYKAGNGMHIKTRSITIRNLLLIRKNEPFNSLLVKESERLIRNQKYVHEVSFYIVATGGKSDSVDIFIRELDKWSIIPEGSISAPSTRVGISDKNFLGLGHEFQNIFARNFTKGINSFTSNYSIPNIRNTYISAKFHFKIDEQQNFNRSIVIDRPFYSPLTKWAAGASLVSQSKIKSLKDIDSVNVPVNLKFRTQDYWAGKAYRIFKDNTEEELVTNLILTARYLRIRYWELPSELYDPFHIYSSEDFYLAAIGISARKYVQDKYIFKFGVIEDVPVGVVYELTGGYQIKNNSGRPYLGVRFSFGNYNEWGYLGSNFEYGAFIHASHIEQSVITAGVNYFTGLFEIGKWKIRQFIKPQVTFGINRFSYDSLTINDGYGLDGFISSELSGTNRLLLTLQTQTYAPWSLIGFRFGPFLMCSLGMLGNEVTGFKNSKVYSQIGFGVLIKNENLVFNAFQISISFYPIIPGKGQNVFKMNSFKTTDFGFRDFEIGKPAPVIYQ
;
A
#
# COMPACT_ATOMS: atom_id res chain seq x y z
N MET A 1 -34.14 -17.42 -9.45
CA MET A 1 -34.27 -16.85 -10.81
C MET A 1 -33.70 -15.43 -10.94
N TRP A 2 -33.64 -14.63 -9.88
CA TRP A 2 -33.09 -13.26 -9.86
C TRP A 2 -31.55 -13.18 -9.93
N PHE A 3 -30.85 -14.16 -9.38
CA PHE A 3 -29.38 -14.17 -9.31
C PHE A 3 -28.69 -14.38 -10.67
N LYS A 4 -29.30 -15.11 -11.61
CA LYS A 4 -28.77 -15.26 -12.98
C LYS A 4 -28.80 -13.94 -13.76
N ASN A 5 -29.81 -13.11 -13.54
CA ASN A 5 -29.97 -11.85 -14.26
C ASN A 5 -29.02 -10.75 -13.73
N THR A 6 -28.63 -10.80 -12.45
CA THR A 6 -27.71 -9.81 -11.85
C THR A 6 -26.25 -10.06 -12.26
N ILE A 7 -25.87 -11.31 -12.42
CA ILE A 7 -24.52 -11.67 -12.94
C ILE A 7 -24.42 -11.32 -14.42
N ILE A 8 -25.49 -11.52 -15.19
CA ILE A 8 -25.55 -11.13 -16.60
C ILE A 8 -25.50 -9.59 -16.74
N LEU A 9 -26.10 -8.84 -15.84
CA LEU A 9 -26.03 -7.37 -15.83
C LEU A 9 -24.60 -6.88 -15.53
N PHE A 10 -23.86 -7.56 -14.66
CA PHE A 10 -22.46 -7.25 -14.35
C PHE A 10 -21.53 -7.55 -15.53
N PHE A 11 -21.76 -8.65 -16.25
CA PHE A 11 -21.00 -8.98 -17.47
C PHE A 11 -21.41 -8.12 -18.68
N VAL A 12 -22.66 -7.70 -18.78
CA VAL A 12 -23.16 -6.78 -19.82
C VAL A 12 -22.60 -5.36 -19.61
N LEU A 13 -22.41 -4.90 -18.39
CA LEU A 13 -21.74 -3.62 -18.11
C LEU A 13 -20.25 -3.62 -18.46
N ILE A 14 -19.60 -4.78 -18.49
CA ILE A 14 -18.20 -4.93 -18.95
C ILE A 14 -18.12 -4.98 -20.50
N SER A 15 -19.16 -5.43 -21.17
CA SER A 15 -19.21 -5.55 -22.65
C SER A 15 -19.72 -4.32 -23.40
N ILE A 16 -20.26 -3.31 -22.70
CA ILE A 16 -20.77 -2.06 -23.36
C ILE A 16 -19.66 -1.02 -23.57
N SER A 17 -18.40 -1.28 -23.15
CA SER A 17 -17.28 -0.36 -23.38
C SER A 17 -16.69 -0.39 -24.80
N ASP A 18 -17.20 -1.20 -25.72
CA ASP A 18 -16.66 -1.34 -27.07
C ASP A 18 -17.42 -0.59 -28.19
N VAL A 19 -18.39 0.26 -27.86
CA VAL A 19 -19.12 1.01 -28.89
C VAL A 19 -19.14 2.51 -28.60
N ALA A 20 -18.04 3.18 -28.87
CA ALA A 20 -18.03 4.60 -29.28
C ALA A 20 -16.69 4.92 -29.96
N SER A 21 -16.56 4.54 -31.24
CA SER A 21 -15.54 5.11 -32.12
C SER A 21 -16.14 6.33 -32.80
N ALA A 22 -15.76 7.51 -32.35
CA ALA A 22 -15.90 8.74 -33.15
C ALA A 22 -14.52 9.10 -33.68
N GLN A 23 -14.43 9.17 -35.00
CA GLN A 23 -13.27 9.61 -35.75
C GLN A 23 -12.90 11.04 -35.39
N ASP A 24 -11.64 11.24 -35.03
CA ASP A 24 -10.96 12.52 -35.18
C ASP A 24 -9.52 12.30 -35.64
N THR A 25 -9.17 13.04 -36.67
CA THR A 25 -7.91 13.03 -37.42
C THR A 25 -6.72 13.30 -36.50
N ILE A 26 -5.84 12.31 -36.36
CA ILE A 26 -4.61 12.38 -35.55
C ILE A 26 -3.43 12.65 -36.47
N VAL A 27 -2.71 13.72 -36.19
CA VAL A 27 -1.37 13.99 -36.69
C VAL A 27 -0.44 12.88 -36.19
N LYS A 28 0.10 12.10 -37.11
CA LYS A 28 1.03 11.00 -36.85
C LYS A 28 2.36 11.54 -36.33
N THR A 29 2.71 11.22 -35.10
CA THR A 29 4.07 11.23 -34.60
C THR A 29 4.60 9.79 -34.52
N ASP A 30 5.86 9.61 -34.80
CA ASP A 30 6.66 8.39 -35.08
C ASP A 30 6.53 7.14 -34.15
N SER A 31 5.57 7.10 -33.27
CA SER A 31 5.35 5.95 -32.36
C SER A 31 4.70 4.73 -33.02
N THR A 32 4.13 4.88 -34.22
CA THR A 32 3.46 3.79 -34.94
C THR A 32 4.42 2.72 -35.46
N HIS A 33 5.65 3.08 -35.82
CA HIS A 33 6.66 2.14 -36.31
C HIS A 33 7.14 1.16 -35.23
N ILE A 34 7.13 1.59 -33.98
CA ILE A 34 7.53 0.75 -32.83
C ILE A 34 6.44 -0.29 -32.54
N TYR A 35 5.17 0.09 -32.61
CA TYR A 35 4.04 -0.83 -32.42
C TYR A 35 3.96 -1.90 -33.51
N GLU A 36 4.23 -1.56 -34.76
CA GLU A 36 4.26 -2.51 -35.87
C GLU A 36 5.41 -3.50 -35.74
N THR A 37 6.56 -3.09 -35.21
CA THR A 37 7.72 -3.96 -34.98
C THR A 37 7.46 -4.93 -33.81
N ILE A 38 6.83 -4.48 -32.73
CA ILE A 38 6.48 -5.30 -31.57
C ILE A 38 5.37 -6.29 -31.92
N GLU A 39 4.38 -5.86 -32.68
CA GLU A 39 3.31 -6.74 -33.16
C GLU A 39 3.86 -7.80 -34.12
N SER A 40 4.83 -7.48 -34.97
CA SER A 40 5.48 -8.44 -35.85
C SER A 40 6.31 -9.48 -35.10
N TYR A 41 7.02 -9.07 -34.03
CA TYR A 41 7.79 -9.98 -33.17
C TYR A 41 6.87 -10.89 -32.34
N SER A 42 5.74 -10.35 -31.84
CA SER A 42 4.75 -11.16 -31.12
C SER A 42 4.13 -12.26 -31.98
N LYS A 43 4.12 -12.08 -33.31
CA LYS A 43 3.59 -13.06 -34.28
C LYS A 43 4.54 -14.25 -34.52
N GLN A 44 5.80 -14.20 -34.04
CA GLN A 44 6.78 -15.28 -34.24
C GLN A 44 6.54 -16.52 -33.35
N SER A 45 5.77 -16.39 -32.26
CA SER A 45 5.41 -17.51 -31.40
C SER A 45 3.99 -17.36 -30.87
N LYS A 46 3.20 -18.45 -30.91
CA LYS A 46 1.84 -18.47 -30.33
C LYS A 46 1.85 -18.13 -28.83
N PHE A 47 2.91 -18.49 -28.12
CA PHE A 47 3.10 -18.19 -26.71
C PHE A 47 3.38 -16.70 -26.49
N ASN A 48 4.26 -16.08 -27.27
CA ASN A 48 4.56 -14.65 -27.18
C ASN A 48 3.31 -13.81 -27.53
N MET A 49 2.52 -14.24 -28.51
CA MET A 49 1.25 -13.59 -28.85
C MET A 49 0.20 -13.72 -27.75
N PHE A 50 0.12 -14.86 -27.08
CA PHE A 50 -0.78 -15.06 -25.94
C PHE A 50 -0.37 -14.16 -24.77
N ILE A 51 0.91 -14.15 -24.40
CA ILE A 51 1.47 -13.28 -23.35
C ILE A 51 1.27 -11.79 -23.70
N TYR A 52 1.54 -11.40 -24.94
CA TYR A 52 1.34 -10.04 -25.41
C TYR A 52 -0.12 -9.58 -25.24
N ARG A 53 -1.10 -10.36 -25.67
CA ARG A 53 -2.53 -10.06 -25.51
C ARG A 53 -3.00 -10.05 -24.05
N LEU A 54 -2.35 -10.82 -23.20
CA LEU A 54 -2.68 -10.90 -21.77
C LEU A 54 -2.16 -9.68 -20.99
N ILE A 55 -1.02 -9.13 -21.40
CA ILE A 55 -0.29 -8.08 -20.69
C ILE A 55 -0.54 -6.69 -21.28
N PHE A 56 -0.60 -6.59 -22.60
CA PHE A 56 -0.71 -5.32 -23.32
C PHE A 56 -2.14 -5.08 -23.85
N LYS A 57 -3.07 -4.69 -22.99
CA LYS A 57 -4.13 -3.80 -23.45
C LYS A 57 -3.53 -2.41 -23.58
N PRO A 58 -3.82 -1.65 -24.67
CA PRO A 58 -3.24 -0.34 -24.84
C PRO A 58 -3.60 0.56 -23.65
N VAL A 59 -2.59 0.91 -22.86
CA VAL A 59 -2.71 1.97 -21.86
C VAL A 59 -2.73 3.25 -22.66
N THR A 60 -3.90 3.82 -22.85
CA THR A 60 -4.01 5.15 -23.45
C THR A 60 -3.34 6.14 -22.50
N PRO A 61 -2.24 6.82 -22.90
CA PRO A 61 -1.64 7.80 -22.03
C PRO A 61 -2.67 8.90 -21.77
N SER A 62 -2.95 9.16 -20.50
CA SER A 62 -3.82 10.26 -20.11
C SER A 62 -3.22 11.56 -20.61
N LEU A 63 -3.81 12.10 -21.65
CA LEU A 63 -3.52 13.44 -22.11
C LEU A 63 -3.90 14.41 -21.00
N ILE A 64 -2.90 14.96 -20.34
CA ILE A 64 -3.05 16.10 -19.44
C ILE A 64 -3.59 17.25 -20.31
N LYS A 65 -4.90 17.40 -20.36
CA LYS A 65 -5.56 18.49 -21.08
C LYS A 65 -5.61 19.75 -20.25
N LYS A 66 -4.98 20.77 -20.83
CA LYS A 66 -5.16 22.22 -20.66
C LYS A 66 -5.11 22.79 -19.26
N GLU A 67 -3.91 23.26 -18.94
CA GLU A 67 -3.72 24.35 -17.98
C GLU A 67 -4.54 25.57 -18.39
N VAL A 68 -5.43 25.98 -17.51
CA VAL A 68 -5.98 27.33 -17.52
C VAL A 68 -4.84 28.28 -17.18
N LYS A 69 -4.59 29.26 -18.06
CA LYS A 69 -3.57 30.29 -17.92
C LYS A 69 -3.57 30.92 -16.54
N LYS A 70 -2.62 30.52 -15.67
CA LYS A 70 -2.21 31.27 -14.47
C LYS A 70 -0.91 31.98 -14.79
N LYS A 71 -0.75 33.19 -14.27
CA LYS A 71 0.45 34.03 -14.33
C LYS A 71 1.71 33.19 -14.19
N GLU A 72 2.52 33.19 -15.24
CA GLU A 72 3.80 32.50 -15.33
C GLU A 72 4.77 33.13 -14.32
N TYR A 73 4.97 32.43 -13.20
CA TYR A 73 6.30 32.45 -12.61
C TYR A 73 7.19 31.67 -13.59
N LYS A 74 8.39 32.16 -13.89
CA LYS A 74 9.37 31.46 -14.73
C LYS A 74 9.67 30.08 -14.12
N LYS A 75 8.81 29.09 -14.41
CA LYS A 75 9.13 27.69 -14.21
C LYS A 75 10.31 27.39 -15.10
N LEU A 76 11.40 26.93 -14.52
CA LEU A 76 12.48 26.28 -15.27
C LEU A 76 11.82 25.12 -16.02
N ILE A 77 11.60 25.27 -17.32
CA ILE A 77 10.98 24.25 -18.16
C ILE A 77 12.02 23.13 -18.29
N GLN A 78 11.83 22.06 -17.52
CA GLN A 78 12.65 20.86 -17.63
C GLN A 78 12.30 20.19 -18.98
N LYS A 79 13.31 19.92 -19.81
CA LYS A 79 13.15 19.09 -21.01
C LYS A 79 12.76 17.66 -20.57
N PRO A 80 11.99 16.92 -21.39
CA PRO A 80 11.71 15.50 -21.11
C PRO A 80 13.00 14.73 -20.88
N TYR A 81 13.04 13.83 -19.93
CA TYR A 81 14.24 13.04 -19.62
C TYR A 81 14.76 12.25 -20.83
N SER A 82 13.87 11.80 -21.70
CA SER A 82 14.23 11.13 -22.96
C SER A 82 15.14 11.94 -23.88
N SER A 83 15.15 13.28 -23.77
CA SER A 83 16.04 14.13 -24.56
C SER A 83 17.52 14.06 -24.14
N PHE A 84 17.81 13.40 -23.03
CA PHE A 84 19.18 13.22 -22.50
C PHE A 84 19.63 11.76 -22.56
N GLU A 85 18.83 10.87 -23.13
CA GLU A 85 19.10 9.43 -23.19
C GLU A 85 20.48 9.13 -23.78
N GLY A 86 21.24 8.23 -23.14
CA GLY A 86 22.57 7.80 -23.56
C GLY A 86 23.73 8.76 -23.22
N LYS A 87 23.47 10.03 -22.84
CA LYS A 87 24.52 10.96 -22.45
C LYS A 87 25.19 10.53 -21.14
N ILE A 88 26.48 10.78 -20.98
CA ILE A 88 27.22 10.37 -19.77
C ILE A 88 26.89 11.29 -18.59
N ILE A 89 26.54 10.72 -17.45
CA ILE A 89 26.30 11.44 -16.20
C ILE A 89 27.64 11.89 -15.63
N ARG A 90 27.95 13.18 -15.74
CA ARG A 90 29.22 13.75 -15.25
C ARG A 90 29.19 13.98 -13.74
N ASN A 91 28.14 14.63 -13.23
CA ASN A 91 28.00 14.91 -11.81
C ASN A 91 26.56 14.73 -11.34
N ILE A 92 26.41 14.37 -10.05
CA ILE A 92 25.12 14.31 -9.36
C ILE A 92 25.26 15.18 -8.11
N ASN A 93 24.59 16.34 -8.14
CA ASN A 93 24.59 17.36 -7.10
C ASN A 93 23.30 17.25 -6.29
N ILE A 94 23.40 17.02 -4.99
CA ILE A 94 22.26 16.81 -4.09
C ILE A 94 22.22 17.95 -3.07
N VAL A 95 21.09 18.65 -3.02
CA VAL A 95 20.79 19.71 -2.05
C VAL A 95 19.55 19.31 -1.28
N THR A 96 19.68 19.16 0.02
CA THR A 96 18.57 18.90 0.95
C THR A 96 18.13 20.21 1.60
N LEU A 97 16.84 20.43 1.73
CA LEU A 97 16.22 21.68 2.21
C LEU A 97 15.42 21.42 3.49
N ASP A 98 15.43 22.39 4.39
CA ASP A 98 14.63 22.32 5.62
C ASP A 98 13.12 22.38 5.33
N PRO A 99 12.26 21.85 6.23
CA PRO A 99 10.82 21.69 5.97
C PRO A 99 10.06 22.99 5.76
N PHE A 100 10.51 24.11 6.34
CA PHE A 100 9.73 25.34 6.38
C PHE A 100 10.38 26.48 5.62
N GLY A 101 9.61 27.09 4.69
CA GLY A 101 10.03 28.30 3.96
C GLY A 101 10.92 28.05 2.75
N TYR A 102 11.07 26.79 2.30
CA TYR A 102 11.84 26.41 1.11
C TYR A 102 10.97 25.75 0.06
N SER A 103 11.43 25.72 -1.18
CA SER A 103 10.79 25.05 -2.31
C SER A 103 11.82 24.34 -3.17
N VAL A 104 11.45 23.19 -3.74
CA VAL A 104 12.30 22.48 -4.70
C VAL A 104 12.36 23.19 -6.06
N ASN A 105 11.30 23.95 -6.42
CA ASN A 105 11.15 24.61 -7.71
C ASN A 105 11.63 26.08 -7.71
N ASP A 106 11.90 26.64 -6.53
CA ASP A 106 12.33 28.03 -6.37
C ASP A 106 13.58 28.08 -5.46
N THR A 107 14.58 28.83 -5.88
CA THR A 107 15.80 29.04 -5.08
C THR A 107 15.63 30.18 -4.08
N THR A 108 14.55 30.98 -4.18
CA THR A 108 14.27 32.05 -3.25
C THR A 108 13.72 31.48 -1.94
N VAL A 109 14.27 31.95 -0.83
CA VAL A 109 13.77 31.58 0.50
C VAL A 109 12.57 32.45 0.83
N ALA A 110 11.43 31.84 1.11
CA ALA A 110 10.27 32.58 1.57
C ALA A 110 10.55 33.29 2.90
N LYS A 111 9.87 34.43 3.13
CA LYS A 111 10.03 35.20 4.36
C LYS A 111 9.73 34.32 5.59
N GLN A 112 10.78 33.96 6.33
CA GLN A 112 10.66 33.04 7.48
C GLN A 112 10.10 33.81 8.70
N ASN A 113 8.99 33.35 9.23
CA ASN A 113 8.49 33.80 10.52
C ASN A 113 9.24 33.10 11.68
N PHE A 114 9.00 33.53 12.92
CA PHE A 114 9.63 32.95 14.10
C PHE A 114 9.42 31.42 14.21
N LEU A 115 8.20 30.94 13.92
CA LEU A 115 7.87 29.51 14.01
C LEU A 115 8.67 28.68 13.00
N TYR A 116 8.85 29.18 11.78
CA TYR A 116 9.65 28.50 10.74
C TYR A 116 11.13 28.43 11.14
N LYS A 117 11.68 29.53 11.69
CA LYS A 117 13.07 29.54 12.18
C LYS A 117 13.27 28.58 13.34
N ALA A 118 12.38 28.57 14.33
CA ALA A 118 12.43 27.66 15.45
C ALA A 118 12.31 26.19 15.00
N GLY A 119 11.35 25.90 14.09
CA GLY A 119 11.18 24.57 13.51
C GLY A 119 12.44 24.10 12.78
N ASN A 120 12.95 24.89 11.83
CA ASN A 120 14.17 24.53 11.10
C ASN A 120 15.39 24.39 12.02
N GLY A 121 15.49 25.19 13.09
CA GLY A 121 16.60 25.11 14.05
C GLY A 121 16.60 23.84 14.90
N MET A 122 15.46 23.23 15.12
CA MET A 122 15.33 21.94 15.83
C MET A 122 15.31 20.74 14.87
N HIS A 123 15.21 20.96 13.55
CA HIS A 123 15.18 19.91 12.56
C HIS A 123 16.59 19.43 12.23
N ILE A 124 16.76 18.10 12.18
CA ILE A 124 18.00 17.50 11.67
C ILE A 124 17.80 17.18 10.20
N LYS A 125 18.45 17.99 9.35
CA LYS A 125 18.34 17.89 7.91
C LYS A 125 18.80 16.52 7.38
N THR A 126 18.11 16.00 6.37
CA THR A 126 18.52 14.79 5.66
C THR A 126 19.91 14.96 5.08
N ARG A 127 20.77 13.99 5.32
CA ARG A 127 22.14 14.00 4.76
C ARG A 127 22.11 13.69 3.27
N SER A 128 22.93 14.36 2.48
CA SER A 128 23.02 14.13 1.04
C SER A 128 23.36 12.67 0.68
N ILE A 129 24.13 11.99 1.55
CA ILE A 129 24.43 10.56 1.38
C ILE A 129 23.18 9.68 1.52
N THR A 130 22.22 10.06 2.37
CA THR A 130 20.94 9.35 2.53
C THR A 130 20.15 9.38 1.22
N ILE A 131 20.05 10.54 0.57
CA ILE A 131 19.41 10.69 -0.74
C ILE A 131 20.19 9.95 -1.82
N ARG A 132 21.52 10.06 -1.82
CA ARG A 132 22.39 9.35 -2.77
C ARG A 132 22.22 7.84 -2.73
N ASN A 133 22.01 7.27 -1.56
CA ASN A 133 21.77 5.83 -1.38
C ASN A 133 20.42 5.35 -1.93
N LEU A 134 19.52 6.26 -2.33
CA LEU A 134 18.24 5.95 -2.99
C LEU A 134 18.30 6.06 -4.51
N LEU A 135 19.45 6.43 -5.08
CA LEU A 135 19.60 6.59 -6.53
C LEU A 135 19.91 5.26 -7.21
N LEU A 136 19.27 5.00 -8.33
CA LEU A 136 19.57 3.90 -9.26
C LEU A 136 20.59 4.31 -10.33
N ILE A 137 20.88 5.61 -10.45
CA ILE A 137 21.84 6.21 -11.37
C ILE A 137 23.18 6.45 -10.69
N ARG A 138 24.27 6.39 -11.47
CA ARG A 138 25.63 6.60 -10.97
C ARG A 138 26.40 7.55 -11.87
N LYS A 139 27.41 8.19 -11.28
CA LYS A 139 28.38 8.99 -12.02
C LYS A 139 29.16 8.11 -13.02
N ASN A 140 29.48 8.67 -14.18
CA ASN A 140 30.17 8.03 -15.31
C ASN A 140 29.40 6.87 -15.98
N GLU A 141 28.10 6.72 -15.69
CA GLU A 141 27.21 5.79 -16.39
C GLU A 141 26.36 6.54 -17.42
N PRO A 142 25.88 5.87 -18.49
CA PRO A 142 24.94 6.46 -19.42
C PRO A 142 23.64 6.89 -18.73
N PHE A 143 23.14 8.05 -19.11
CA PHE A 143 21.84 8.54 -18.66
C PHE A 143 20.74 7.62 -19.19
N ASN A 144 19.91 7.13 -18.30
CA ASN A 144 18.73 6.35 -18.61
C ASN A 144 17.51 7.01 -17.96
N SER A 145 16.56 7.43 -18.77
CA SER A 145 15.38 8.17 -18.32
C SER A 145 14.50 7.38 -17.35
N LEU A 146 14.40 6.06 -17.51
CA LEU A 146 13.64 5.19 -16.63
C LEU A 146 14.28 5.08 -15.24
N LEU A 147 15.62 4.92 -15.17
CA LEU A 147 16.36 4.90 -13.91
C LEU A 147 16.26 6.24 -13.16
N VAL A 148 16.23 7.36 -13.89
CA VAL A 148 16.06 8.70 -13.30
C VAL A 148 14.66 8.87 -12.73
N LYS A 149 13.60 8.55 -13.49
CA LYS A 149 12.21 8.58 -13.04
C LYS A 149 12.00 7.70 -11.80
N GLU A 150 12.58 6.51 -11.82
CA GLU A 150 12.46 5.56 -10.72
C GLU A 150 13.24 6.02 -9.48
N SER A 151 14.42 6.60 -9.64
CA SER A 151 15.17 7.24 -8.55
C SER A 151 14.37 8.37 -7.90
N GLU A 152 13.74 9.21 -8.70
CA GLU A 152 12.87 10.30 -8.22
C GLU A 152 11.69 9.76 -7.42
N ARG A 153 11.01 8.70 -7.93
CA ARG A 153 9.92 8.02 -7.23
C ARG A 153 10.36 7.42 -5.89
N LEU A 154 11.51 6.72 -5.86
CA LEU A 154 12.05 6.09 -4.67
C LEU A 154 12.39 7.12 -3.58
N ILE A 155 12.90 8.30 -3.95
CA ILE A 155 13.12 9.40 -3.01
C ILE A 155 11.78 9.97 -2.52
N ARG A 156 10.84 10.26 -3.44
CA ARG A 156 9.52 10.83 -3.11
C ARG A 156 8.71 9.94 -2.17
N ASN A 157 8.90 8.63 -2.23
CA ASN A 157 8.22 7.67 -1.37
C ASN A 157 8.79 7.58 0.05
N GLN A 158 9.89 8.28 0.36
CA GLN A 158 10.41 8.30 1.72
C GLN A 158 9.49 9.12 2.63
N LYS A 159 9.28 8.63 3.85
CA LYS A 159 8.37 9.28 4.82
C LYS A 159 8.81 10.70 5.19
N TYR A 160 10.12 10.92 5.24
CA TYR A 160 10.73 12.19 5.60
C TYR A 160 10.84 13.19 4.45
N VAL A 161 10.58 12.78 3.21
CA VAL A 161 10.63 13.64 2.02
C VAL A 161 9.24 14.26 1.78
N HIS A 162 9.18 15.59 1.67
CA HIS A 162 7.98 16.31 1.26
C HIS A 162 7.86 16.31 -0.26
N GLU A 163 8.91 16.78 -0.92
CA GLU A 163 8.94 16.93 -2.38
C GLU A 163 10.38 16.75 -2.87
N VAL A 164 10.53 16.29 -4.09
CA VAL A 164 11.83 16.18 -4.76
C VAL A 164 11.71 16.63 -6.19
N SER A 165 12.75 17.26 -6.71
CA SER A 165 12.82 17.69 -8.09
C SER A 165 14.21 17.41 -8.66
N PHE A 166 14.23 16.89 -9.90
CA PHE A 166 15.43 16.60 -10.65
C PHE A 166 15.55 17.57 -11.81
N TYR A 167 16.70 18.25 -11.94
CA TYR A 167 17.04 19.12 -13.05
C TYR A 167 18.25 18.57 -13.78
N ILE A 168 18.10 18.39 -15.10
CA ILE A 168 19.14 17.85 -15.95
C ILE A 168 19.68 18.99 -16.83
N VAL A 169 20.98 19.20 -16.80
CA VAL A 169 21.65 20.25 -17.56
C VAL A 169 22.71 19.62 -18.44
N ALA A 170 22.63 19.83 -19.76
CA ALA A 170 23.69 19.45 -20.68
C ALA A 170 24.91 20.38 -20.49
N THR A 171 26.12 19.83 -20.49
CA THR A 171 27.36 20.58 -20.16
C THR A 171 27.96 21.36 -21.34
N GLY A 172 27.17 21.72 -22.36
CA GLY A 172 27.56 22.51 -23.53
C GLY A 172 26.79 22.10 -24.77
N GLY A 173 26.77 22.93 -25.79
CA GLY A 173 25.90 22.75 -26.96
C GLY A 173 26.14 21.49 -27.80
N LYS A 174 27.31 20.83 -27.69
CA LYS A 174 27.68 19.56 -28.35
C LYS A 174 28.21 18.51 -27.37
N SER A 175 28.01 18.70 -26.06
CA SER A 175 28.54 17.78 -25.06
C SER A 175 27.68 16.52 -24.93
N ASP A 176 28.31 15.35 -24.95
CA ASP A 176 27.69 14.05 -24.68
C ASP A 176 27.54 13.78 -23.17
N SER A 177 27.63 14.82 -22.33
CA SER A 177 27.52 14.67 -20.89
C SER A 177 26.49 15.59 -20.27
N VAL A 178 25.94 15.15 -19.12
CA VAL A 178 24.93 15.87 -18.34
C VAL A 178 25.32 15.94 -16.87
N ASP A 179 24.93 17.04 -16.22
CA ASP A 179 24.90 17.18 -14.77
C ASP A 179 23.47 17.05 -14.26
N ILE A 180 23.29 16.29 -13.20
CA ILE A 180 22.00 16.09 -12.54
C ILE A 180 22.01 16.87 -11.22
N PHE A 181 21.03 17.74 -11.03
CA PHE A 181 20.80 18.49 -9.81
C PHE A 181 19.53 17.97 -9.14
N ILE A 182 19.65 17.46 -7.93
CA ILE A 182 18.56 16.93 -7.12
C ILE A 182 18.33 17.90 -5.96
N ARG A 183 17.11 18.43 -5.90
CA ARG A 183 16.66 19.25 -4.77
C ARG A 183 15.59 18.47 -4.04
N GLU A 184 15.84 18.21 -2.79
CA GLU A 184 14.93 17.49 -1.91
C GLU A 184 14.51 18.42 -0.77
N LEU A 185 13.20 18.42 -0.43
CA LEU A 185 12.60 19.17 0.66
C LEU A 185 12.18 18.20 1.76
N ASP A 186 12.76 18.37 2.93
CA ASP A 186 12.44 17.57 4.12
C ASP A 186 11.01 17.81 4.63
N LYS A 187 10.52 16.85 5.40
CA LYS A 187 9.44 17.02 6.36
C LYS A 187 10.00 17.10 7.76
N TRP A 188 9.31 17.80 8.64
CA TRP A 188 9.56 17.69 10.07
C TRP A 188 9.33 16.25 10.54
N SER A 189 10.36 15.56 11.02
CA SER A 189 10.37 14.12 11.24
C SER A 189 10.09 13.67 12.68
N ILE A 190 10.20 14.58 13.65
CA ILE A 190 10.07 14.28 15.08
C ILE A 190 8.60 14.37 15.52
N ILE A 191 8.10 13.29 16.14
CA ILE A 191 6.72 13.16 16.61
C ILE A 191 6.74 12.89 18.11
N PRO A 192 6.40 13.85 18.97
CA PRO A 192 6.15 13.56 20.38
C PRO A 192 4.84 12.78 20.51
N GLU A 193 4.87 11.74 21.33
CA GLU A 193 3.70 10.93 21.67
C GLU A 193 3.41 11.10 23.15
N GLY A 194 2.15 11.35 23.50
CA GLY A 194 1.76 11.50 24.91
C GLY A 194 0.27 11.32 25.11
N SER A 195 -0.09 10.67 26.20
CA SER A 195 -1.46 10.62 26.70
C SER A 195 -1.44 10.50 28.21
N ILE A 196 -2.34 11.23 28.87
CA ILE A 196 -2.52 11.18 30.31
C ILE A 196 -3.98 10.86 30.57
N SER A 197 -4.21 9.83 31.36
CA SER A 197 -5.52 9.44 31.88
C SER A 197 -5.39 9.13 33.38
N ALA A 198 -6.49 9.09 34.11
CA ALA A 198 -6.46 8.76 35.54
C ALA A 198 -5.76 7.42 35.85
N PRO A 199 -5.99 6.32 35.07
CA PRO A 199 -5.32 5.06 35.34
C PRO A 199 -3.92 4.95 34.74
N SER A 200 -3.51 5.78 33.76
CA SER A 200 -2.24 5.58 33.07
C SER A 200 -1.66 6.85 32.43
N THR A 201 -0.34 6.88 32.34
CA THR A 201 0.41 7.88 31.58
C THR A 201 1.27 7.19 30.53
N ARG A 202 1.29 7.76 29.33
CA ARG A 202 2.13 7.31 28.21
C ARG A 202 2.93 8.50 27.68
N VAL A 203 4.23 8.32 27.52
CA VAL A 203 5.15 9.29 26.94
C VAL A 203 6.05 8.60 25.93
N GLY A 204 6.26 9.23 24.80
CA GLY A 204 7.12 8.66 23.76
C GLY A 204 7.64 9.71 22.80
N ILE A 205 8.59 9.27 22.00
CA ILE A 205 9.16 10.03 20.90
C ILE A 205 9.35 9.10 19.70
N SER A 206 8.94 9.58 18.54
CA SER A 206 9.23 8.95 17.26
C SER A 206 9.96 9.94 16.37
N ASP A 207 11.02 9.49 15.69
CA ASP A 207 11.70 10.23 14.64
C ASP A 207 11.71 9.39 13.37
N LYS A 208 11.23 9.95 12.25
CA LYS A 208 11.18 9.27 10.95
C LYS A 208 12.39 9.53 10.07
N ASN A 209 13.33 10.33 10.57
CA ASN A 209 14.60 10.66 9.91
C ASN A 209 15.74 10.77 10.91
N PHE A 210 15.86 9.81 11.78
CA PHE A 210 16.80 9.83 12.90
C PHE A 210 18.23 10.14 12.43
N LEU A 211 18.79 11.20 12.98
CA LEU A 211 20.12 11.76 12.64
C LEU A 211 20.28 12.14 11.15
N GLY A 212 19.20 12.37 10.40
CA GLY A 212 19.23 12.68 8.96
C GLY A 212 19.63 11.50 8.09
N LEU A 213 19.60 10.27 8.62
CA LEU A 213 19.98 9.04 7.94
C LEU A 213 18.80 8.30 7.28
N GLY A 214 17.58 8.85 7.38
CA GLY A 214 16.36 8.18 6.93
C GLY A 214 15.97 6.98 7.79
N HIS A 215 16.60 6.79 8.95
CA HIS A 215 16.24 5.73 9.88
C HIS A 215 15.01 6.15 10.68
N GLU A 216 14.18 5.17 11.07
CA GLU A 216 13.05 5.39 11.96
C GLU A 216 13.42 4.91 13.37
N PHE A 217 13.19 5.76 14.34
CA PHE A 217 13.42 5.49 15.75
C PHE A 217 12.15 5.83 16.53
N GLN A 218 11.70 4.92 17.40
CA GLN A 218 10.56 5.15 18.26
C GLN A 218 10.80 4.50 19.61
N ASN A 219 10.56 5.25 20.68
CA ASN A 219 10.49 4.72 22.04
C ASN A 219 9.25 5.27 22.75
N ILE A 220 8.51 4.37 23.35
CA ILE A 220 7.30 4.68 24.11
C ILE A 220 7.38 3.99 25.46
N PHE A 221 7.21 4.74 26.50
CA PHE A 221 7.05 4.26 27.87
C PHE A 221 5.64 4.57 28.36
N ALA A 222 4.98 3.62 29.00
CA ALA A 222 3.72 3.88 29.68
C ALA A 222 3.69 3.21 31.06
N ARG A 223 2.98 3.84 31.98
CA ARG A 223 2.76 3.33 33.33
C ARG A 223 1.28 3.33 33.66
N ASN A 224 0.80 2.19 34.06
CA ASN A 224 -0.52 2.03 34.64
C ASN A 224 -0.41 2.20 36.16
N PHE A 225 -0.95 3.30 36.69
CA PHE A 225 -0.86 3.61 38.12
C PHE A 225 -1.74 2.71 38.98
N THR A 226 -2.90 2.29 38.45
CA THR A 226 -3.84 1.43 39.19
C THR A 226 -3.24 0.04 39.44
N LYS A 227 -2.52 -0.49 38.45
CA LYS A 227 -1.90 -1.83 38.51
C LYS A 227 -0.43 -1.79 38.95
N GLY A 228 0.20 -0.62 38.99
CA GLY A 228 1.64 -0.46 39.24
C GLY A 228 2.54 -1.03 38.15
N ILE A 229 2.03 -1.26 36.95
CA ILE A 229 2.71 -1.98 35.86
C ILE A 229 3.23 -0.99 34.82
N ASN A 230 4.44 -1.23 34.35
CA ASN A 230 5.06 -0.48 33.26
C ASN A 230 4.97 -1.26 31.95
N SER A 231 4.80 -0.53 30.84
CA SER A 231 4.96 -1.05 29.47
C SER A 231 5.99 -0.25 28.71
N PHE A 232 6.68 -0.92 27.80
CA PHE A 232 7.73 -0.32 26.99
C PHE A 232 7.66 -0.83 25.56
N THR A 233 7.80 0.08 24.59
CA THR A 233 7.91 -0.25 23.15
C THR A 233 9.10 0.48 22.57
N SER A 234 9.97 -0.24 21.88
CA SER A 234 11.10 0.32 21.13
C SER A 234 11.10 -0.25 19.71
N ASN A 235 11.19 0.63 18.74
CA ASN A 235 11.29 0.30 17.32
C ASN A 235 12.49 1.02 16.72
N TYR A 236 13.33 0.29 16.01
CA TYR A 236 14.37 0.87 15.19
C TYR A 236 14.34 0.25 13.80
N SER A 237 14.26 1.08 12.78
CA SER A 237 14.18 0.64 11.38
C SER A 237 15.19 1.38 10.53
N ILE A 238 15.96 0.63 9.76
CA ILE A 238 16.89 1.09 8.73
C ILE A 238 16.26 0.72 7.39
N PRO A 239 15.64 1.65 6.65
CA PRO A 239 14.93 1.31 5.41
C PRO A 239 15.84 0.88 4.26
N ASN A 240 17.09 1.36 4.26
CA ASN A 240 18.05 1.09 3.19
C ASN A 240 19.48 1.13 3.72
N ILE A 241 20.16 0.01 3.68
CA ILE A 241 21.57 -0.11 4.07
C ILE A 241 22.45 0.17 2.84
N ARG A 242 23.07 1.35 2.78
CA ARG A 242 24.07 1.72 1.77
C ARG A 242 23.68 1.44 0.31
N ASN A 243 22.53 1.87 -0.16
CA ASN A 243 22.08 1.64 -1.56
C ASN A 243 21.93 0.15 -1.96
N THR A 244 21.71 -0.74 -1.00
CA THR A 244 21.40 -2.15 -1.27
C THR A 244 19.92 -2.41 -1.33
N TYR A 245 19.10 -1.46 -0.82
CA TYR A 245 17.68 -1.60 -0.57
C TYR A 245 17.34 -2.74 0.41
N ILE A 246 18.33 -3.21 1.15
CA ILE A 246 18.13 -4.09 2.29
C ILE A 246 17.67 -3.23 3.47
N SER A 247 16.53 -3.56 4.04
CA SER A 247 16.01 -2.97 5.26
C SER A 247 16.30 -3.87 6.46
N ALA A 248 16.52 -3.27 7.63
CA ALA A 248 16.59 -3.98 8.89
C ALA A 248 15.63 -3.34 9.89
N LYS A 249 14.83 -4.15 10.60
CA LYS A 249 13.90 -3.69 11.62
C LYS A 249 14.10 -4.47 12.91
N PHE A 250 14.20 -3.73 14.00
CA PHE A 250 14.29 -4.26 15.35
C PHE A 250 13.07 -3.78 16.13
N HIS A 251 12.35 -4.71 16.72
CA HIS A 251 11.18 -4.41 17.54
C HIS A 251 11.30 -5.09 18.89
N PHE A 252 11.00 -4.34 19.93
CA PHE A 252 10.90 -4.83 21.29
C PHE A 252 9.69 -4.20 21.97
N LYS A 253 8.82 -5.03 22.53
CA LYS A 253 7.65 -4.58 23.29
C LYS A 253 7.42 -5.45 24.51
N ILE A 254 7.09 -4.82 25.62
CA ILE A 254 6.43 -5.43 26.78
C ILE A 254 5.18 -4.61 27.05
N ASP A 255 4.02 -5.24 27.07
CA ASP A 255 2.74 -4.58 27.33
C ASP A 255 2.36 -4.59 28.83
N GLU A 256 1.18 -4.02 29.14
CA GLU A 256 0.66 -3.95 30.52
C GLU A 256 0.27 -5.32 31.12
N GLN A 257 0.10 -6.35 30.30
CA GLN A 257 -0.11 -7.72 30.74
C GLN A 257 1.20 -8.52 30.83
N GLN A 258 2.35 -7.85 30.67
CA GLN A 258 3.69 -8.45 30.61
C GLN A 258 3.88 -9.41 29.44
N ASN A 259 3.05 -9.31 28.40
CA ASN A 259 3.31 -9.98 27.14
C ASN A 259 4.46 -9.30 26.42
N PHE A 260 5.32 -10.09 25.84
CA PHE A 260 6.45 -9.58 25.06
C PHE A 260 6.30 -9.85 23.57
N ASN A 261 6.88 -8.96 22.77
CA ASN A 261 7.11 -9.18 21.35
C ASN A 261 8.51 -8.67 21.01
N ARG A 262 9.36 -9.57 20.51
CA ARG A 262 10.73 -9.29 20.11
C ARG A 262 10.92 -9.78 18.69
N SER A 263 11.36 -8.90 17.79
CA SER A 263 11.59 -9.32 16.42
C SER A 263 12.80 -8.66 15.78
N ILE A 264 13.42 -9.40 14.89
CA ILE A 264 14.45 -8.92 13.95
C ILE A 264 13.96 -9.32 12.56
N VAL A 265 13.86 -8.34 11.67
CA VAL A 265 13.44 -8.53 10.29
C VAL A 265 14.48 -7.88 9.39
N ILE A 266 15.03 -8.66 8.47
CA ILE A 266 15.89 -8.18 7.40
C ILE A 266 15.17 -8.51 6.10
N ASP A 267 14.95 -7.52 5.25
CA ASP A 267 14.14 -7.68 4.05
C ASP A 267 14.66 -6.81 2.91
N ARG A 268 14.69 -7.36 1.72
CA ARG A 268 14.92 -6.66 0.47
C ARG A 268 13.80 -7.02 -0.50
N PRO A 269 12.75 -6.20 -0.57
CA PRO A 269 11.62 -6.45 -1.48
C PRO A 269 12.00 -6.19 -2.93
N PHE A 270 11.11 -6.48 -3.86
CA PHE A 270 11.18 -5.96 -5.24
C PHE A 270 10.80 -4.47 -5.24
N TYR A 271 11.62 -3.62 -4.62
CA TYR A 271 11.39 -2.18 -4.35
C TYR A 271 11.13 -1.35 -5.62
N SER A 272 11.49 -1.87 -6.76
CA SER A 272 11.35 -1.27 -8.09
C SER A 272 10.98 -2.34 -9.11
N PRO A 273 10.23 -1.99 -10.18
CA PRO A 273 10.00 -2.90 -11.31
C PRO A 273 11.29 -3.42 -11.96
N LEU A 274 12.41 -2.72 -11.76
CA LEU A 274 13.73 -3.07 -12.31
C LEU A 274 14.55 -3.98 -11.39
N THR A 275 14.01 -4.36 -10.23
CA THR A 275 14.70 -5.19 -9.24
C THR A 275 14.80 -6.65 -9.73
N LYS A 276 16.02 -7.19 -9.74
CA LYS A 276 16.30 -8.54 -10.27
C LYS A 276 16.14 -9.65 -9.22
N TRP A 277 16.29 -9.35 -7.94
CA TRP A 277 16.18 -10.32 -6.85
C TRP A 277 15.64 -9.69 -5.58
N ALA A 278 14.98 -10.47 -4.78
CA ALA A 278 14.44 -10.09 -3.48
C ALA A 278 14.67 -11.21 -2.48
N ALA A 279 14.80 -10.91 -1.20
CA ALA A 279 14.92 -11.91 -0.15
C ALA A 279 14.61 -11.30 1.21
N GLY A 280 14.21 -12.13 2.17
CA GLY A 280 14.01 -11.68 3.54
C GLY A 280 14.12 -12.79 4.56
N ALA A 281 14.43 -12.39 5.78
CA ALA A 281 14.47 -13.26 6.94
C ALA A 281 13.84 -12.54 8.14
N SER A 282 12.98 -13.23 8.87
CA SER A 282 12.31 -12.70 10.05
C SER A 282 12.35 -13.70 11.20
N LEU A 283 12.78 -13.23 12.35
CA LEU A 283 12.77 -13.98 13.60
C LEU A 283 11.90 -13.23 14.61
N VAL A 284 10.83 -13.85 15.06
CA VAL A 284 9.88 -13.25 16.01
C VAL A 284 9.74 -14.18 17.20
N SER A 285 9.81 -13.64 18.41
CA SER A 285 9.50 -14.34 19.66
C SER A 285 8.46 -13.53 20.42
N GLN A 286 7.32 -14.14 20.73
CA GLN A 286 6.22 -13.40 21.36
C GLN A 286 5.45 -14.25 22.37
N SER A 287 4.90 -13.56 23.36
CA SER A 287 3.86 -14.05 24.24
C SER A 287 2.57 -13.26 24.05
N LYS A 288 1.45 -13.93 24.19
CA LYS A 288 0.10 -13.32 24.12
C LYS A 288 -0.80 -14.00 25.13
N ILE A 289 -1.62 -13.22 25.80
CA ILE A 289 -2.78 -13.72 26.50
C ILE A 289 -3.96 -13.67 25.55
N LYS A 290 -4.64 -14.80 25.35
CA LYS A 290 -5.84 -14.88 24.53
C LYS A 290 -6.99 -15.40 25.38
N SER A 291 -8.15 -14.76 25.27
CA SER A 291 -9.38 -15.22 25.91
C SER A 291 -9.99 -16.31 25.05
N LEU A 292 -10.02 -17.54 25.56
CA LEU A 292 -10.64 -18.69 24.91
C LEU A 292 -11.87 -19.11 25.73
N LYS A 293 -12.86 -19.69 25.08
CA LYS A 293 -14.04 -20.22 25.75
C LYS A 293 -13.75 -21.61 26.26
N ASP A 294 -14.16 -21.89 27.50
CA ASP A 294 -14.21 -23.25 28.05
C ASP A 294 -15.50 -23.98 27.63
N ILE A 295 -15.72 -25.16 28.15
CA ILE A 295 -16.91 -26.00 27.88
C ILE A 295 -18.21 -25.26 28.27
N ASP A 296 -18.16 -24.45 29.32
CA ASP A 296 -19.30 -23.66 29.82
C ASP A 296 -19.44 -22.31 29.13
N SER A 297 -18.72 -22.10 28.01
CA SER A 297 -18.67 -20.83 27.26
C SER A 297 -18.15 -19.65 28.08
N VAL A 298 -17.47 -19.87 29.18
CA VAL A 298 -16.79 -18.85 29.99
C VAL A 298 -15.47 -18.48 29.33
N ASN A 299 -15.19 -17.20 29.24
CA ASN A 299 -13.92 -16.72 28.70
C ASN A 299 -12.78 -16.87 29.71
N VAL A 300 -11.81 -17.71 29.40
CA VAL A 300 -10.63 -17.97 30.23
C VAL A 300 -9.38 -17.39 29.55
N PRO A 301 -8.56 -16.59 30.24
CA PRO A 301 -7.30 -16.09 29.71
C PRO A 301 -6.26 -17.21 29.64
N VAL A 302 -5.77 -17.51 28.45
CA VAL A 302 -4.77 -18.55 28.20
C VAL A 302 -3.50 -17.92 27.65
N ASN A 303 -2.35 -18.32 28.17
CA ASN A 303 -1.06 -17.84 27.70
C ASN A 303 -0.61 -18.63 26.48
N LEU A 304 -0.12 -17.90 25.51
CA LEU A 304 0.51 -18.43 24.29
C LEU A 304 1.93 -17.89 24.21
N LYS A 305 2.93 -18.78 24.05
CA LYS A 305 4.30 -18.37 23.76
C LYS A 305 4.82 -19.14 22.55
N PHE A 306 5.32 -18.41 21.57
CA PHE A 306 5.80 -19.02 20.34
C PHE A 306 6.89 -18.20 19.64
N ARG A 307 7.62 -18.89 18.77
CA ARG A 307 8.61 -18.32 17.86
C ARG A 307 8.20 -18.56 16.43
N THR A 308 8.41 -17.51 15.61
CA THR A 308 8.21 -17.58 14.17
C THR A 308 9.55 -17.35 13.49
N GLN A 309 9.90 -18.22 12.57
CA GLN A 309 11.00 -18.09 11.63
C GLN A 309 10.41 -18.05 10.23
N ASP A 310 10.76 -17.06 9.46
CA ASP A 310 10.18 -16.81 8.14
C ASP A 310 11.26 -16.37 7.17
N TYR A 311 11.57 -17.21 6.20
CA TYR A 311 12.62 -16.99 5.22
C TYR A 311 12.02 -17.05 3.82
N TRP A 312 12.41 -16.11 2.97
CA TRP A 312 11.96 -16.12 1.59
C TRP A 312 13.01 -15.57 0.65
N ALA A 313 12.94 -15.97 -0.61
CA ALA A 313 13.77 -15.42 -1.68
C ALA A 313 12.98 -15.42 -3.00
N GLY A 314 13.36 -14.51 -3.89
CA GLY A 314 12.76 -14.40 -5.21
C GLY A 314 13.72 -13.86 -6.25
N LYS A 315 13.46 -14.21 -7.51
CA LYS A 315 14.22 -13.76 -8.67
C LYS A 315 13.28 -13.35 -9.80
N ALA A 316 13.55 -12.21 -10.39
CA ALA A 316 12.84 -11.65 -11.52
C ALA A 316 13.66 -11.85 -12.80
N TYR A 317 13.01 -12.35 -13.84
CA TYR A 317 13.55 -12.56 -15.16
C TYR A 317 12.79 -11.68 -16.15
N ARG A 318 13.50 -10.94 -16.98
CA ARG A 318 12.87 -10.22 -18.09
C ARG A 318 12.30 -11.20 -19.10
N ILE A 319 11.05 -10.96 -19.51
CA ILE A 319 10.37 -11.79 -20.51
C ILE A 319 10.73 -11.33 -21.93
N PHE A 320 10.87 -10.02 -22.11
CA PHE A 320 11.14 -9.41 -23.41
C PHE A 320 12.59 -8.94 -23.52
N LYS A 321 13.12 -8.94 -24.74
CA LYS A 321 14.52 -8.59 -25.04
C LYS A 321 14.69 -7.13 -25.47
N ASP A 322 13.62 -6.47 -25.92
CA ASP A 322 13.66 -5.09 -26.35
C ASP A 322 13.78 -4.12 -25.17
N ASN A 323 14.07 -2.84 -25.47
CA ASN A 323 14.37 -1.84 -24.45
C ASN A 323 13.26 -0.80 -24.28
N THR A 324 12.01 -1.11 -24.68
CA THR A 324 10.89 -0.21 -24.38
C THR A 324 10.61 -0.15 -22.88
N GLU A 325 10.09 0.96 -22.40
CA GLU A 325 9.78 1.15 -20.98
C GLU A 325 8.83 0.06 -20.47
N GLU A 326 7.90 -0.41 -21.31
CA GLU A 326 6.93 -1.45 -20.99
C GLU A 326 7.55 -2.83 -20.81
N GLU A 327 8.49 -3.16 -21.68
CA GLU A 327 9.22 -4.43 -21.65
C GLU A 327 10.19 -4.51 -20.48
N LEU A 328 10.85 -3.39 -20.16
CA LEU A 328 11.78 -3.31 -19.04
C LEU A 328 11.12 -3.52 -17.68
N VAL A 329 9.83 -3.21 -17.54
CA VAL A 329 9.08 -3.34 -16.27
C VAL A 329 8.25 -4.63 -16.19
N THR A 330 8.24 -5.45 -17.26
CA THR A 330 7.50 -6.72 -17.31
C THR A 330 8.42 -7.89 -17.01
N ASN A 331 8.15 -8.59 -15.92
CA ASN A 331 9.03 -9.66 -15.43
C ASN A 331 8.26 -10.94 -15.10
N LEU A 332 8.88 -12.07 -15.39
CA LEU A 332 8.54 -13.36 -14.79
C LEU A 332 9.25 -13.43 -13.43
N ILE A 333 8.50 -13.65 -12.38
CA ILE A 333 9.01 -13.68 -11.01
C ILE A 333 8.78 -15.06 -10.41
N LEU A 334 9.85 -15.63 -9.86
CA LEU A 334 9.83 -16.86 -9.09
C LEU A 334 10.16 -16.55 -7.65
N THR A 335 9.37 -17.03 -6.71
CA THR A 335 9.61 -16.82 -5.28
C THR A 335 9.41 -18.13 -4.50
N ALA A 336 10.13 -18.26 -3.40
CA ALA A 336 9.97 -19.36 -2.46
C ALA A 336 10.02 -18.84 -1.03
N ARG A 337 9.32 -19.52 -0.12
CA ARG A 337 9.24 -19.17 1.30
C ARG A 337 9.21 -20.41 2.16
N TYR A 338 9.87 -20.35 3.29
CA TYR A 338 9.74 -21.29 4.41
C TYR A 338 9.31 -20.54 5.65
N LEU A 339 8.15 -20.89 6.19
CA LEU A 339 7.61 -20.37 7.44
C LEU A 339 7.58 -21.49 8.47
N ARG A 340 8.15 -21.22 9.63
CA ARG A 340 8.18 -22.12 10.77
C ARG A 340 7.63 -21.44 12.01
N ILE A 341 6.61 -22.04 12.66
CA ILE A 341 6.06 -21.60 13.92
C ILE A 341 6.27 -22.71 14.95
N ARG A 342 6.79 -22.37 16.12
CA ARG A 342 7.00 -23.31 17.24
C ARG A 342 6.44 -22.71 18.50
N TYR A 343 5.46 -23.40 19.06
CA TYR A 343 4.88 -23.08 20.35
C TYR A 343 5.64 -23.82 21.43
N TRP A 344 5.89 -23.16 22.58
CA TRP A 344 6.41 -23.76 23.80
C TRP A 344 5.48 -23.55 24.99
N GLU A 345 4.44 -22.70 24.84
CA GLU A 345 3.31 -22.60 25.74
C GLU A 345 2.06 -22.45 24.90
N LEU A 346 1.14 -23.38 25.03
CA LEU A 346 -0.09 -23.47 24.21
C LEU A 346 -1.26 -23.87 25.11
N PRO A 347 -2.52 -23.65 24.69
CA PRO A 347 -3.69 -24.08 25.42
C PRO A 347 -3.71 -25.61 25.62
N SER A 348 -4.37 -26.07 26.67
CA SER A 348 -4.73 -27.48 26.74
C SER A 348 -5.82 -27.81 25.71
N GLU A 349 -6.00 -29.10 25.40
CA GLU A 349 -7.04 -29.61 24.50
C GLU A 349 -8.45 -29.14 24.88
N LEU A 350 -8.69 -28.88 26.17
CA LEU A 350 -9.95 -28.34 26.67
C LEU A 350 -10.30 -26.98 26.07
N TYR A 351 -9.30 -26.12 25.84
CA TYR A 351 -9.48 -24.77 25.29
C TYR A 351 -9.16 -24.65 23.80
N ASP A 352 -8.48 -25.64 23.23
CA ASP A 352 -8.12 -25.69 21.80
C ASP A 352 -8.31 -27.10 21.21
N PRO A 353 -9.55 -27.65 21.22
CA PRO A 353 -9.83 -29.00 20.73
C PRO A 353 -9.54 -29.17 19.22
N PHE A 354 -9.41 -28.10 18.49
CA PHE A 354 -9.07 -28.10 17.05
C PHE A 354 -7.57 -27.90 16.78
N HIS A 355 -6.74 -27.80 17.83
CA HIS A 355 -5.30 -27.56 17.74
C HIS A 355 -4.93 -26.37 16.84
N ILE A 356 -5.70 -25.27 16.94
CA ILE A 356 -5.48 -24.05 16.18
C ILE A 356 -4.10 -23.48 16.49
N TYR A 357 -3.72 -23.52 17.79
CA TYR A 357 -2.44 -23.04 18.30
C TYR A 357 -1.40 -24.15 18.35
N SER A 358 -1.06 -24.72 17.20
CA SER A 358 -0.07 -25.77 17.09
C SER A 358 1.14 -25.35 16.26
N SER A 359 2.24 -26.05 16.46
CA SER A 359 3.46 -25.85 15.67
C SER A 359 3.22 -26.21 14.22
N GLU A 360 3.82 -25.41 13.31
CA GLU A 360 3.69 -25.64 11.88
C GLU A 360 4.97 -25.38 11.13
N ASP A 361 5.14 -26.07 10.01
CA ASP A 361 6.09 -25.80 8.95
C ASP A 361 5.31 -25.58 7.64
N PHE A 362 5.54 -24.46 6.96
CA PHE A 362 4.85 -24.15 5.71
C PHE A 362 5.85 -23.78 4.64
N TYR A 363 5.89 -24.58 3.59
CA TYR A 363 6.69 -24.37 2.39
C TYR A 363 5.80 -23.78 1.31
N LEU A 364 6.22 -22.70 0.69
CA LEU A 364 5.47 -22.02 -0.38
C LEU A 364 6.42 -21.68 -1.51
N ALA A 365 5.92 -21.81 -2.74
CA ALA A 365 6.57 -21.31 -3.94
C ALA A 365 5.53 -20.60 -4.80
N ALA A 366 5.92 -19.51 -5.45
CA ALA A 366 5.06 -18.84 -6.40
C ALA A 366 5.80 -18.52 -7.70
N ILE A 367 5.05 -18.58 -8.79
CA ILE A 367 5.45 -18.15 -10.13
C ILE A 367 4.41 -17.18 -10.66
N GLY A 368 4.86 -16.12 -11.29
CA GLY A 368 3.91 -15.21 -11.91
C GLY A 368 4.56 -14.16 -12.78
N ILE A 369 3.71 -13.43 -13.49
CA ILE A 369 4.08 -12.32 -14.35
C ILE A 369 3.57 -11.04 -13.70
N SER A 370 4.46 -10.06 -13.57
CA SER A 370 4.17 -8.72 -13.09
C SER A 370 4.64 -7.69 -14.10
N ALA A 371 3.73 -6.82 -14.51
CA ALA A 371 4.04 -5.58 -15.23
C ALA A 371 3.58 -4.42 -14.37
N ARG A 372 4.51 -3.59 -13.88
CA ARG A 372 4.21 -2.54 -12.91
C ARG A 372 4.80 -1.19 -13.33
N LYS A 373 3.95 -0.18 -13.33
CA LYS A 373 4.30 1.22 -13.59
C LYS A 373 3.65 2.13 -12.57
N TYR A 374 4.00 3.41 -12.61
CA TYR A 374 3.41 4.43 -11.75
C TYR A 374 2.99 5.64 -12.56
N VAL A 375 1.77 6.09 -12.34
CA VAL A 375 1.23 7.33 -12.88
C VAL A 375 1.24 8.38 -11.78
N GLN A 376 1.73 9.57 -12.08
CA GLN A 376 1.78 10.68 -11.13
C GLN A 376 0.46 11.44 -11.15
N ASP A 377 -0.17 11.60 -9.98
CA ASP A 377 -1.37 12.40 -9.81
C ASP A 377 -1.28 13.20 -8.50
N LYS A 378 -2.25 14.08 -8.26
CA LYS A 378 -2.34 14.93 -7.06
C LYS A 378 -3.75 14.87 -6.50
N TYR A 379 -3.89 15.18 -5.20
CA TYR A 379 -5.19 15.21 -4.53
C TYR A 379 -5.89 13.85 -4.54
N ILE A 380 -5.15 12.78 -4.27
CA ILE A 380 -5.73 11.47 -3.98
C ILE A 380 -5.92 11.35 -2.46
N PHE A 381 -4.82 11.45 -1.70
CA PHE A 381 -4.82 11.49 -0.23
C PHE A 381 -4.01 12.67 0.33
N LYS A 382 -3.20 13.34 -0.51
CA LYS A 382 -2.36 14.47 -0.14
C LYS A 382 -2.87 15.76 -0.77
N PHE A 383 -2.54 16.89 -0.15
CA PHE A 383 -3.00 18.20 -0.58
C PHE A 383 -2.06 18.85 -1.60
N GLY A 384 -2.17 18.41 -2.88
CA GLY A 384 -1.45 19.02 -4.00
C GLY A 384 0.00 18.55 -4.17
N VAL A 385 0.43 17.57 -3.38
CA VAL A 385 1.72 16.87 -3.55
C VAL A 385 1.55 15.75 -4.56
N ILE A 386 2.60 15.43 -5.31
CA ILE A 386 2.61 14.32 -6.26
C ILE A 386 2.47 12.99 -5.50
N GLU A 387 1.57 12.15 -5.98
CA GLU A 387 1.32 10.79 -5.53
C GLU A 387 1.51 9.83 -6.69
N ASP A 388 2.27 8.76 -6.44
CA ASP A 388 2.55 7.74 -7.46
C ASP A 388 1.48 6.64 -7.36
N VAL A 389 0.61 6.57 -8.35
CA VAL A 389 -0.49 5.58 -8.43
C VAL A 389 0.03 4.36 -9.18
N PRO A 390 0.02 3.16 -8.57
CA PRO A 390 0.46 1.96 -9.24
C PRO A 390 -0.54 1.55 -10.34
N VAL A 391 -0.03 1.23 -11.52
CA VAL A 391 -0.78 0.66 -12.64
C VAL A 391 -0.06 -0.57 -13.17
N GLY A 392 -0.81 -1.54 -13.67
CA GLY A 392 -0.21 -2.74 -14.21
C GLY A 392 -1.08 -3.98 -14.09
N VAL A 393 -0.43 -5.13 -14.23
CA VAL A 393 -1.09 -6.45 -14.11
C VAL A 393 -0.22 -7.41 -13.31
N VAL A 394 -0.88 -8.33 -12.61
CA VAL A 394 -0.25 -9.48 -11.95
C VAL A 394 -1.06 -10.73 -12.28
N TYR A 395 -0.35 -11.77 -12.69
CA TYR A 395 -0.83 -13.14 -12.75
C TYR A 395 0.09 -13.98 -11.90
N GLU A 396 -0.41 -14.58 -10.85
CA GLU A 396 0.39 -15.34 -9.89
C GLU A 396 -0.27 -16.67 -9.57
N LEU A 397 0.54 -17.72 -9.59
CA LEU A 397 0.21 -19.06 -9.10
C LEU A 397 1.10 -19.36 -7.91
N THR A 398 0.49 -19.75 -6.79
CA THR A 398 1.17 -20.13 -5.56
C THR A 398 0.87 -21.58 -5.23
N GLY A 399 1.88 -22.38 -5.03
CA GLY A 399 1.79 -23.74 -4.52
C GLY A 399 2.46 -23.84 -3.16
N GLY A 400 2.02 -24.77 -2.32
CA GLY A 400 2.64 -24.97 -1.02
C GLY A 400 2.33 -26.30 -0.36
N TYR A 401 3.03 -26.56 0.74
CA TYR A 401 2.79 -27.73 1.58
C TYR A 401 2.94 -27.33 3.05
N GLN A 402 1.85 -27.43 3.79
CA GLN A 402 1.78 -27.14 5.22
C GLN A 402 1.82 -28.44 6.01
N ILE A 403 2.68 -28.50 7.02
CA ILE A 403 2.71 -29.56 8.02
C ILE A 403 2.26 -28.94 9.35
N LYS A 404 1.12 -29.37 9.87
CA LYS A 404 0.53 -28.89 11.11
C LYS A 404 -0.17 -30.06 11.81
N ASN A 405 -0.02 -30.21 13.12
CA ASN A 405 -0.60 -31.32 13.91
C ASN A 405 -0.24 -32.71 13.33
N ASN A 406 1.01 -32.92 12.96
CA ASN A 406 1.48 -34.14 12.31
C ASN A 406 0.73 -34.53 11.02
N SER A 407 -0.05 -33.62 10.46
CA SER A 407 -0.77 -33.78 9.23
C SER A 407 -0.21 -32.84 8.16
N GLY A 408 0.02 -33.37 6.97
CA GLY A 408 0.48 -32.60 5.81
C GLY A 408 -0.66 -32.30 4.85
N ARG A 409 -0.72 -31.07 4.34
CA ARG A 409 -1.74 -30.67 3.37
C ARG A 409 -1.16 -29.74 2.30
N PRO A 410 -1.31 -30.08 1.01
CA PRO A 410 -1.00 -29.20 -0.09
C PRO A 410 -1.86 -27.94 -0.07
N TYR A 411 -1.30 -26.84 -0.55
CA TYR A 411 -1.96 -25.57 -0.79
C TYR A 411 -1.84 -25.17 -2.26
N LEU A 412 -2.90 -24.61 -2.81
CA LEU A 412 -2.92 -23.99 -4.13
C LEU A 412 -3.60 -22.62 -4.04
N GLY A 413 -2.98 -21.62 -4.66
CA GLY A 413 -3.51 -20.27 -4.75
C GLY A 413 -3.29 -19.65 -6.11
N VAL A 414 -4.23 -18.83 -6.56
CA VAL A 414 -4.11 -17.99 -7.75
C VAL A 414 -4.47 -16.57 -7.41
N ARG A 415 -3.76 -15.63 -8.02
CA ARG A 415 -4.02 -14.20 -7.93
C ARG A 415 -4.00 -13.57 -9.31
N PHE A 416 -5.01 -12.77 -9.55
CA PHE A 416 -5.12 -11.91 -10.71
C PHE A 416 -5.38 -10.49 -10.24
N SER A 417 -4.56 -9.52 -10.68
CA SER A 417 -4.76 -8.12 -10.36
C SER A 417 -4.52 -7.27 -11.60
N PHE A 418 -5.34 -6.26 -11.78
CA PHE A 418 -5.27 -5.33 -12.88
C PHE A 418 -5.51 -3.92 -12.36
N GLY A 419 -4.75 -2.95 -12.87
CA GLY A 419 -4.95 -1.53 -12.57
C GLY A 419 -4.58 -0.66 -13.74
N ASN A 420 -5.45 0.29 -14.06
CA ASN A 420 -5.24 1.23 -15.14
C ASN A 420 -5.73 2.63 -14.74
N TYR A 421 -5.09 3.63 -15.32
CA TYR A 421 -5.45 5.03 -15.17
C TYR A 421 -6.01 5.54 -16.50
N ASN A 422 -7.29 5.91 -16.50
CA ASN A 422 -8.02 6.34 -17.70
C ASN A 422 -8.43 7.82 -17.57
N GLU A 423 -9.04 8.39 -18.62
CA GLU A 423 -9.56 9.78 -18.60
C GLU A 423 -10.63 9.99 -17.49
N TRP A 424 -11.40 8.96 -17.17
CA TRP A 424 -12.43 8.99 -16.14
C TRP A 424 -11.90 8.69 -14.72
N GLY A 425 -10.62 8.38 -14.58
CA GLY A 425 -9.95 8.11 -13.31
C GLY A 425 -9.22 6.76 -13.27
N TYR A 426 -8.96 6.28 -12.08
CA TYR A 426 -8.26 5.03 -11.82
C TYR A 426 -9.24 3.89 -11.57
N LEU A 427 -8.99 2.74 -12.18
CA LEU A 427 -9.67 1.49 -11.89
C LEU A 427 -8.63 0.41 -11.58
N GLY A 428 -8.68 -0.14 -10.36
CA GLY A 428 -7.93 -1.31 -9.96
C GLY A 428 -8.87 -2.45 -9.58
N SER A 429 -8.56 -3.68 -9.99
CA SER A 429 -9.29 -4.88 -9.60
C SER A 429 -8.34 -5.95 -9.09
N ASN A 430 -8.83 -6.79 -8.20
CA ASN A 430 -8.09 -7.90 -7.64
C ASN A 430 -9.02 -9.10 -7.47
N PHE A 431 -8.56 -10.26 -7.87
CA PHE A 431 -9.20 -11.56 -7.66
C PHE A 431 -8.18 -12.54 -7.10
N GLU A 432 -8.54 -13.23 -6.05
CA GLU A 432 -7.70 -14.27 -5.46
C GLU A 432 -8.56 -15.49 -5.13
N TYR A 433 -8.00 -16.66 -5.37
CA TYR A 433 -8.53 -17.95 -4.91
C TYR A 433 -7.42 -18.71 -4.21
N GLY A 434 -7.74 -19.35 -3.10
CA GLY A 434 -6.80 -20.21 -2.39
C GLY A 434 -7.52 -21.34 -1.68
N ALA A 435 -6.89 -22.51 -1.62
CA ALA A 435 -7.45 -23.69 -0.99
C ALA A 435 -6.36 -24.63 -0.47
N PHE A 436 -6.67 -25.32 0.62
CA PHE A 436 -5.91 -26.47 1.08
C PHE A 436 -6.58 -27.76 0.61
N ILE A 437 -5.78 -28.81 0.43
CA ILE A 437 -6.24 -30.14 0.05
C ILE A 437 -5.84 -31.10 1.17
N HIS A 438 -6.79 -31.85 1.70
CA HIS A 438 -6.54 -32.85 2.73
C HIS A 438 -7.36 -34.10 2.45
N ALA A 439 -6.75 -35.29 2.46
CA ALA A 439 -7.41 -36.57 2.17
C ALA A 439 -8.30 -36.53 0.92
N SER A 440 -7.81 -35.92 -0.17
CA SER A 440 -8.52 -35.70 -1.46
C SER A 440 -9.74 -34.77 -1.39
N HIS A 441 -9.96 -34.06 -0.27
CA HIS A 441 -10.99 -33.07 -0.13
C HIS A 441 -10.40 -31.65 -0.10
N ILE A 442 -11.13 -30.70 -0.67
CA ILE A 442 -10.77 -29.28 -0.62
C ILE A 442 -11.26 -28.70 0.72
N GLU A 443 -10.34 -28.10 1.48
CA GLU A 443 -10.60 -27.47 2.77
C GLU A 443 -10.18 -26.01 2.77
N GLN A 444 -10.81 -25.22 3.63
CA GLN A 444 -10.48 -23.82 3.88
C GLN A 444 -10.31 -23.00 2.61
N SER A 445 -11.15 -23.26 1.58
CA SER A 445 -11.12 -22.47 0.36
C SER A 445 -11.60 -21.04 0.61
N VAL A 446 -11.00 -20.13 -0.11
CA VAL A 446 -11.37 -18.71 -0.09
C VAL A 446 -11.35 -18.13 -1.49
N ILE A 447 -12.38 -17.35 -1.82
CA ILE A 447 -12.43 -16.50 -2.99
C ILE A 447 -12.54 -15.07 -2.50
N THR A 448 -11.64 -14.19 -2.94
CA THR A 448 -11.78 -12.76 -2.72
C THR A 448 -11.77 -12.01 -4.03
N ALA A 449 -12.64 -11.03 -4.16
CA ALA A 449 -12.64 -10.11 -5.27
C ALA A 449 -12.89 -8.68 -4.77
N GLY A 450 -12.22 -7.71 -5.38
CA GLY A 450 -12.38 -6.32 -5.02
C GLY A 450 -12.05 -5.39 -6.16
N VAL A 451 -12.67 -4.21 -6.14
CA VAL A 451 -12.40 -3.12 -7.07
C VAL A 451 -12.09 -1.87 -6.25
N ASN A 452 -11.10 -1.12 -6.70
CA ASN A 452 -10.79 0.21 -6.21
C ASN A 452 -10.92 1.19 -7.37
N TYR A 453 -11.89 2.06 -7.29
CA TYR A 453 -12.11 3.09 -8.29
C TYR A 453 -12.05 4.46 -7.65
N PHE A 454 -11.39 5.41 -8.31
CA PHE A 454 -11.56 6.83 -8.03
C PHE A 454 -11.64 7.65 -9.32
N THR A 455 -12.43 8.70 -9.28
CA THR A 455 -12.67 9.58 -10.42
C THR A 455 -11.45 10.46 -10.77
N GLY A 456 -11.42 11.02 -11.96
CA GLY A 456 -10.64 12.21 -12.24
C GLY A 456 -10.91 13.32 -11.21
N LEU A 457 -10.05 14.33 -11.15
CA LEU A 457 -10.22 15.45 -10.22
C LEU A 457 -11.30 16.40 -10.74
N PHE A 458 -12.41 16.53 -10.03
CA PHE A 458 -13.43 17.53 -10.31
C PHE A 458 -13.08 18.86 -9.63
N GLU A 459 -13.29 19.97 -10.34
CA GLU A 459 -13.11 21.31 -9.81
C GLU A 459 -14.44 22.08 -9.84
N ILE A 460 -14.92 22.49 -8.67
CA ILE A 460 -16.10 23.35 -8.50
C ILE A 460 -15.62 24.66 -7.90
N GLY A 461 -15.51 25.70 -8.74
CA GLY A 461 -14.83 26.93 -8.34
C GLY A 461 -13.35 26.68 -8.02
N LYS A 462 -12.97 26.90 -6.75
CA LYS A 462 -11.61 26.61 -6.25
C LYS A 462 -11.50 25.30 -5.46
N TRP A 463 -12.62 24.64 -5.21
CA TRP A 463 -12.66 23.37 -4.51
C TRP A 463 -12.30 22.23 -5.45
N LYS A 464 -11.59 21.25 -4.92
CA LYS A 464 -11.23 20.02 -5.64
C LYS A 464 -11.94 18.86 -4.98
N ILE A 465 -12.50 17.98 -5.80
CA ILE A 465 -13.35 16.89 -5.33
C ILE A 465 -12.96 15.60 -6.03
N ARG A 466 -12.91 14.50 -5.28
CA ARG A 466 -12.71 13.15 -5.78
C ARG A 466 -13.72 12.19 -5.16
N GLN A 467 -14.24 11.31 -5.97
CA GLN A 467 -15.11 10.24 -5.52
C GLN A 467 -14.34 8.92 -5.53
N PHE A 468 -14.48 8.13 -4.47
CA PHE A 468 -13.91 6.80 -4.32
C PHE A 468 -15.01 5.77 -4.16
N ILE A 469 -14.85 4.60 -4.80
CA ILE A 469 -15.79 3.47 -4.75
C ILE A 469 -14.99 2.19 -4.57
N LYS A 470 -15.33 1.39 -3.55
CA LYS A 470 -14.62 0.16 -3.21
C LYS A 470 -15.59 -0.96 -2.86
N PRO A 471 -16.10 -1.73 -3.83
CA PRO A 471 -16.76 -2.99 -3.57
C PRO A 471 -15.74 -4.09 -3.27
N GLN A 472 -16.06 -4.96 -2.32
CA GLN A 472 -15.27 -6.14 -1.98
C GLN A 472 -16.18 -7.30 -1.63
N VAL A 473 -15.81 -8.51 -2.03
CA VAL A 473 -16.51 -9.74 -1.67
C VAL A 473 -15.51 -10.80 -1.23
N THR A 474 -15.88 -11.57 -0.21
CA THR A 474 -15.13 -12.73 0.27
C THR A 474 -16.10 -13.89 0.42
N PHE A 475 -15.78 -15.02 -0.17
CA PHE A 475 -16.50 -16.29 0.02
C PHE A 475 -15.59 -17.30 0.69
N GLY A 476 -16.05 -17.90 1.77
CA GLY A 476 -15.42 -19.04 2.40
C GLY A 476 -16.19 -20.31 2.02
N ILE A 477 -15.47 -21.33 1.57
CA ILE A 477 -16.02 -22.61 1.12
C ILE A 477 -15.31 -23.72 1.90
N ASN A 478 -16.06 -24.68 2.42
CA ASN A 478 -15.55 -25.76 3.25
C ASN A 478 -14.65 -25.22 4.41
N ARG A 479 -15.14 -24.16 5.07
CA ARG A 479 -14.41 -23.53 6.21
C ARG A 479 -14.65 -24.34 7.48
N PHE A 480 -13.64 -24.33 8.37
CA PHE A 480 -13.82 -24.90 9.69
C PHE A 480 -14.82 -24.10 10.51
N SER A 481 -15.51 -24.75 11.44
CA SER A 481 -16.54 -24.11 12.26
C SER A 481 -16.06 -22.90 13.07
N TYR A 482 -14.75 -22.83 13.36
CA TYR A 482 -14.12 -21.72 14.06
C TYR A 482 -13.62 -20.60 13.12
N ASP A 483 -13.60 -20.85 11.81
CA ASP A 483 -13.26 -19.86 10.80
C ASP A 483 -14.49 -19.04 10.44
N SER A 484 -14.55 -17.78 10.83
CA SER A 484 -15.66 -16.91 10.52
C SER A 484 -15.19 -15.52 10.10
N LEU A 485 -15.96 -14.89 9.23
CA LEU A 485 -15.81 -13.49 8.84
C LEU A 485 -16.67 -12.61 9.73
N THR A 486 -16.24 -11.38 9.89
CA THR A 486 -16.98 -10.31 10.55
C THR A 486 -16.94 -9.05 9.70
N ILE A 487 -17.85 -8.10 9.98
CA ILE A 487 -17.84 -6.73 9.45
C ILE A 487 -17.39 -5.70 10.49
N ASN A 488 -16.85 -6.14 11.61
CA ASN A 488 -16.40 -5.28 12.69
C ASN A 488 -15.23 -4.37 12.27
N ASP A 489 -14.91 -3.43 13.16
CA ASP A 489 -13.80 -2.50 13.02
C ASP A 489 -12.50 -3.20 12.59
N GLY A 490 -11.85 -2.65 11.54
CA GLY A 490 -10.67 -3.25 10.91
C GLY A 490 -10.96 -4.37 9.91
N TYR A 491 -12.19 -4.87 9.82
CA TYR A 491 -12.59 -5.97 8.91
C TYR A 491 -13.72 -5.59 7.93
N GLY A 492 -14.33 -4.44 8.08
CA GLY A 492 -15.43 -4.04 7.20
C GLY A 492 -15.94 -2.64 7.45
N LEU A 493 -16.72 -2.44 8.49
CA LEU A 493 -17.28 -1.15 8.87
C LEU A 493 -16.46 -0.56 10.02
N ASP A 494 -15.73 0.50 9.77
CA ASP A 494 -14.88 1.14 10.78
C ASP A 494 -15.71 1.59 11.99
N GLY A 495 -15.19 1.34 13.20
CA GLY A 495 -15.87 1.65 14.46
C GLY A 495 -17.11 0.80 14.77
N PHE A 496 -17.50 -0.10 13.88
CA PHE A 496 -18.60 -1.04 14.11
C PHE A 496 -18.09 -2.22 14.96
N ILE A 497 -18.71 -2.51 16.10
CA ILE A 497 -18.32 -3.60 17.00
C ILE A 497 -19.56 -4.35 17.47
N SER A 498 -19.72 -5.57 16.98
CA SER A 498 -20.78 -6.51 17.38
C SER A 498 -20.18 -7.88 17.66
N SER A 499 -20.54 -8.51 18.78
CA SER A 499 -20.19 -9.89 19.09
C SER A 499 -21.17 -10.90 18.52
N GLU A 500 -22.28 -10.45 17.97
CA GLU A 500 -23.39 -11.29 17.51
C GLU A 500 -23.30 -11.63 16.02
N LEU A 501 -22.39 -10.96 15.28
CA LEU A 501 -22.31 -11.09 13.84
C LEU A 501 -21.09 -11.90 13.42
N SER A 502 -21.36 -13.01 12.76
CA SER A 502 -20.36 -13.82 12.06
C SER A 502 -20.97 -14.46 10.82
N GLY A 503 -20.14 -14.81 9.86
CA GLY A 503 -20.55 -15.47 8.63
C GLY A 503 -19.39 -16.13 7.92
N THR A 504 -19.64 -16.88 6.86
CA THR A 504 -18.60 -17.43 5.99
C THR A 504 -18.42 -16.62 4.72
N ASN A 505 -19.40 -15.77 4.38
CA ASN A 505 -19.36 -14.89 3.23
C ASN A 505 -19.49 -13.43 3.69
N ARG A 506 -18.79 -12.51 3.03
CA ARG A 506 -18.85 -11.08 3.33
C ARG A 506 -18.92 -10.25 2.05
N LEU A 507 -19.81 -9.29 2.01
CA LEU A 507 -19.90 -8.26 0.98
C LEU A 507 -19.74 -6.89 1.63
N LEU A 508 -18.87 -6.06 1.07
CA LEU A 508 -18.62 -4.69 1.51
C LEU A 508 -18.73 -3.74 0.32
N LEU A 509 -19.23 -2.54 0.56
CA LEU A 509 -19.21 -1.44 -0.38
C LEU A 509 -18.86 -0.16 0.38
N THR A 510 -17.76 0.49 0.03
CA THR A 510 -17.40 1.79 0.58
C THR A 510 -17.48 2.85 -0.51
N LEU A 511 -18.19 3.92 -0.23
CA LEU A 511 -18.29 5.12 -1.04
C LEU A 511 -17.70 6.26 -0.23
N GLN A 512 -16.77 7.03 -0.82
CA GLN A 512 -16.18 8.19 -0.14
C GLN A 512 -16.08 9.37 -1.11
N THR A 513 -16.61 10.51 -0.69
CA THR A 513 -16.40 11.79 -1.36
C THR A 513 -15.36 12.57 -0.57
N GLN A 514 -14.19 12.78 -1.14
CA GLN A 514 -13.13 13.59 -0.56
C GLN A 514 -13.10 14.94 -1.22
N THR A 515 -13.11 16.01 -0.44
CA THR A 515 -12.96 17.37 -0.93
C THR A 515 -11.66 18.00 -0.43
N TYR A 516 -11.18 19.03 -1.12
CA TYR A 516 -9.97 19.76 -0.78
C TYR A 516 -10.27 21.25 -0.83
N ALA A 517 -10.19 21.91 0.33
CA ALA A 517 -10.45 23.33 0.45
C ALA A 517 -9.34 24.15 -0.23
N PRO A 518 -9.67 25.29 -0.86
CA PRO A 518 -8.70 26.13 -1.58
C PRO A 518 -7.80 26.96 -0.66
N TRP A 519 -8.09 27.00 0.64
CA TRP A 519 -7.43 27.82 1.64
C TRP A 519 -6.66 26.97 2.66
N SER A 520 -5.74 27.61 3.36
CA SER A 520 -4.97 27.01 4.44
C SER A 520 -4.89 27.97 5.64
N LEU A 521 -4.80 27.42 6.85
CA LEU A 521 -4.59 28.17 8.08
C LEU A 521 -3.28 27.69 8.72
N ILE A 522 -2.31 28.59 8.85
CA ILE A 522 -0.98 28.29 9.43
C ILE A 522 -0.32 27.03 8.79
N GLY A 523 -0.45 26.89 7.45
CA GLY A 523 0.06 25.73 6.72
C GLY A 523 -0.80 24.48 6.80
N PHE A 524 -1.83 24.45 7.64
CA PHE A 524 -2.79 23.35 7.66
C PHE A 524 -3.83 23.52 6.56
N ARG A 525 -4.07 22.46 5.82
CA ARG A 525 -5.09 22.34 4.77
C ARG A 525 -6.24 21.49 5.28
N PHE A 526 -7.43 21.75 4.73
CA PHE A 526 -8.67 21.15 5.19
C PHE A 526 -9.33 20.39 4.06
N GLY A 527 -9.74 19.15 4.33
CA GLY A 527 -10.43 18.29 3.40
C GLY A 527 -11.70 17.71 4.02
N PRO A 528 -12.85 18.39 3.92
CA PRO A 528 -14.13 17.78 4.28
C PRO A 528 -14.36 16.51 3.46
N PHE A 529 -14.94 15.49 4.07
CA PHE A 529 -15.28 14.24 3.40
C PHE A 529 -16.60 13.67 3.91
N LEU A 530 -17.25 12.91 3.04
CA LEU A 530 -18.41 12.10 3.33
C LEU A 530 -18.10 10.66 3.01
N MET A 531 -18.44 9.73 3.89
CA MET A 531 -18.25 8.30 3.69
C MET A 531 -19.56 7.55 3.96
N CYS A 532 -19.86 6.57 3.09
CA CYS A 532 -20.92 5.61 3.29
C CYS A 532 -20.36 4.22 3.07
N SER A 533 -20.39 3.38 4.10
CA SER A 533 -19.97 1.98 4.01
C SER A 533 -21.16 1.06 4.29
N LEU A 534 -21.32 0.04 3.45
CA LEU A 534 -22.32 -0.99 3.57
C LEU A 534 -21.64 -2.34 3.76
N GLY A 535 -22.18 -3.18 4.63
CA GLY A 535 -21.65 -4.51 4.90
C GLY A 535 -22.75 -5.54 5.07
N MET A 536 -22.54 -6.73 4.52
CA MET A 536 -23.41 -7.89 4.68
C MET A 536 -22.56 -9.11 5.02
N LEU A 537 -23.09 -9.97 5.89
CA LEU A 537 -22.54 -11.30 6.15
C LEU A 537 -23.55 -12.34 5.69
N GLY A 538 -23.04 -13.36 5.03
CA GLY A 538 -23.79 -14.51 4.57
C GLY A 538 -23.18 -15.81 5.08
N ASN A 539 -23.79 -16.93 4.72
CA ASN A 539 -23.26 -18.25 5.00
C ASN A 539 -23.07 -19.07 3.72
N GLU A 540 -22.37 -20.18 3.83
CA GLU A 540 -22.04 -21.00 2.68
C GLU A 540 -23.28 -21.59 1.99
N VAL A 541 -24.33 -21.95 2.76
CA VAL A 541 -25.52 -22.64 2.26
C VAL A 541 -26.49 -21.70 1.55
N THR A 542 -26.81 -20.56 2.18
CA THR A 542 -27.82 -19.61 1.66
C THR A 542 -27.20 -18.41 0.94
N GLY A 543 -25.89 -18.31 0.91
CA GLY A 543 -25.20 -17.12 0.41
C GLY A 543 -25.63 -15.87 1.20
N PHE A 544 -26.10 -14.84 0.49
CA PHE A 544 -26.61 -13.59 1.09
C PHE A 544 -28.15 -13.48 1.13
N LYS A 545 -28.87 -14.56 0.82
CA LYS A 545 -30.33 -14.52 0.60
C LYS A 545 -31.13 -13.93 1.76
N ASN A 546 -30.72 -14.20 2.99
CA ASN A 546 -31.43 -13.74 4.21
C ASN A 546 -30.56 -12.78 5.05
N SER A 547 -29.54 -12.19 4.43
CA SER A 547 -28.59 -11.34 5.15
C SER A 547 -29.13 -9.93 5.33
N LYS A 548 -28.91 -9.35 6.49
CA LYS A 548 -29.18 -7.93 6.75
C LYS A 548 -28.02 -7.07 6.24
N VAL A 549 -28.37 -5.90 5.70
CA VAL A 549 -27.39 -4.85 5.37
C VAL A 549 -27.16 -4.00 6.58
N TYR A 550 -25.90 -3.87 6.96
CA TYR A 550 -25.44 -2.94 7.99
C TYR A 550 -24.75 -1.76 7.32
N SER A 551 -24.92 -0.59 7.87
CA SER A 551 -24.38 0.63 7.26
C SER A 551 -23.71 1.54 8.27
N GLN A 552 -22.75 2.29 7.77
CA GLN A 552 -22.08 3.39 8.42
C GLN A 552 -22.14 4.62 7.52
N ILE A 553 -22.58 5.73 8.05
CA ILE A 553 -22.55 7.03 7.38
C ILE A 553 -21.65 7.92 8.19
N GLY A 554 -20.55 8.40 7.60
CA GLY A 554 -19.54 9.20 8.25
C GLY A 554 -19.35 10.54 7.57
N PHE A 555 -19.24 11.59 8.35
CA PHE A 555 -18.82 12.92 7.90
C PHE A 555 -17.65 13.41 8.75
N GLY A 556 -16.72 14.11 8.14
CA GLY A 556 -15.59 14.66 8.88
C GLY A 556 -14.75 15.62 8.07
N VAL A 557 -13.71 16.10 8.71
CA VAL A 557 -12.72 17.00 8.13
C VAL A 557 -11.33 16.41 8.35
N LEU A 558 -10.62 16.20 7.27
CA LEU A 558 -9.20 15.87 7.27
C LEU A 558 -8.39 17.16 7.38
N ILE A 559 -7.50 17.23 8.34
CA ILE A 559 -6.65 18.40 8.61
C ILE A 559 -5.20 17.94 8.48
N LYS A 560 -4.46 18.52 7.53
CA LYS A 560 -3.09 18.10 7.24
C LYS A 560 -2.16 19.26 6.94
N ASN A 561 -0.95 19.16 7.45
CA ASN A 561 0.17 19.99 7.03
C ASN A 561 1.21 19.08 6.36
N GLU A 562 1.43 19.27 5.07
CA GLU A 562 2.32 18.40 4.28
C GLU A 562 3.80 18.55 4.64
N ASN A 563 4.18 19.63 5.36
CA ASN A 563 5.54 19.79 5.87
C ASN A 563 5.84 18.94 7.11
N LEU A 564 4.82 18.28 7.67
CA LEU A 564 4.94 17.43 8.85
C LEU A 564 4.80 15.96 8.45
N VAL A 565 5.60 15.10 9.06
CA VAL A 565 5.48 13.63 8.88
C VAL A 565 4.23 13.08 9.56
N PHE A 566 3.60 13.85 10.44
CA PHE A 566 2.40 13.43 11.16
C PHE A 566 1.33 12.92 10.20
N ASN A 567 0.63 11.89 10.64
CA ASN A 567 -0.63 11.52 10.00
C ASN A 567 -1.57 12.72 10.04
N ALA A 568 -2.45 12.79 9.04
CA ALA A 568 -3.50 13.79 9.06
C ALA A 568 -4.30 13.71 10.36
N PHE A 569 -4.60 14.86 10.96
CA PHE A 569 -5.62 14.91 12.00
C PHE A 569 -6.98 14.79 11.34
N GLN A 570 -7.86 14.04 11.97
CA GLN A 570 -9.22 13.88 11.51
C GLN A 570 -10.18 14.15 12.65
N ILE A 571 -11.20 14.95 12.36
CA ILE A 571 -12.36 15.09 13.23
C ILE A 571 -13.54 14.55 12.44
N SER A 572 -14.19 13.52 12.98
CA SER A 572 -15.30 12.87 12.27
C SER A 572 -16.37 12.39 13.23
N ILE A 573 -17.57 12.29 12.70
CA ILE A 573 -18.72 11.66 13.33
C ILE A 573 -19.26 10.58 12.41
N SER A 574 -19.62 9.43 12.98
CA SER A 574 -20.23 8.32 12.27
C SER A 574 -21.57 7.99 12.88
N PHE A 575 -22.52 7.70 12.03
CA PHE A 575 -23.84 7.21 12.36
C PHE A 575 -24.00 5.76 11.89
N TYR A 576 -24.48 4.92 12.79
CA TYR A 576 -24.82 3.52 12.54
C TYR A 576 -26.30 3.34 12.87
N PRO A 577 -27.17 3.07 11.87
CA PRO A 577 -28.60 2.85 12.11
C PRO A 577 -28.84 1.74 13.12
N ILE A 578 -28.08 0.66 13.05
CA ILE A 578 -28.13 -0.46 14.00
C ILE A 578 -26.76 -1.12 14.18
N ILE A 579 -26.37 -1.39 15.41
CA ILE A 579 -25.26 -2.28 15.77
C ILE A 579 -25.83 -3.36 16.70
N PRO A 580 -25.94 -4.62 16.27
CA PRO A 580 -26.42 -5.71 17.10
C PRO A 580 -25.62 -5.82 18.41
N GLY A 581 -26.31 -5.98 19.54
CA GLY A 581 -25.71 -5.99 20.87
C GLY A 581 -25.30 -4.60 21.41
N LYS A 582 -25.49 -3.51 20.66
CA LYS A 582 -25.14 -2.13 21.08
C LYS A 582 -26.31 -1.15 20.95
N GLY A 583 -27.32 -1.45 20.15
CA GLY A 583 -28.53 -0.62 20.00
C GLY A 583 -28.73 -0.05 18.60
N GLN A 584 -29.73 0.85 18.50
CA GLN A 584 -30.12 1.57 17.29
C GLN A 584 -29.66 3.04 17.36
N ASN A 585 -29.48 3.66 16.19
CA ASN A 585 -29.10 5.06 16.06
C ASN A 585 -27.82 5.43 16.84
N VAL A 586 -26.78 4.60 16.68
CA VAL A 586 -25.51 4.76 17.41
C VAL A 586 -24.65 5.82 16.72
N PHE A 587 -24.18 6.82 17.48
CA PHE A 587 -23.21 7.80 17.01
C PHE A 587 -21.86 7.57 17.66
N LYS A 588 -20.78 7.71 16.86
CA LYS A 588 -19.40 7.64 17.35
C LYS A 588 -18.55 8.76 16.77
N MET A 589 -17.67 9.31 17.59
CA MET A 589 -16.68 10.31 17.16
C MET A 589 -15.36 9.62 16.84
N ASN A 590 -14.68 10.10 15.78
CA ASN A 590 -13.35 9.64 15.34
C ASN A 590 -13.21 8.12 15.25
N SER A 591 -14.27 7.44 14.82
CA SER A 591 -14.35 5.98 14.76
C SER A 591 -13.75 5.35 13.50
N PHE A 592 -13.35 6.16 12.51
CA PHE A 592 -12.79 5.69 11.24
C PHE A 592 -11.69 6.64 10.72
N LYS A 593 -10.89 6.15 9.76
CA LYS A 593 -9.81 6.91 9.11
C LYS A 593 -9.95 6.86 7.60
N THR A 594 -9.72 8.00 6.93
CA THR A 594 -9.87 8.15 5.47
C THR A 594 -8.55 8.38 4.74
N THR A 595 -7.44 7.99 5.33
CA THR A 595 -6.09 8.32 4.82
C THR A 595 -5.54 7.34 3.79
N ASP A 596 -6.17 6.20 3.62
CA ASP A 596 -5.74 5.15 2.69
C ASP A 596 -6.95 4.37 2.19
N PHE A 597 -7.09 4.29 0.87
CA PHE A 597 -8.15 3.51 0.24
C PHE A 597 -7.71 2.08 -0.11
N GLY A 598 -6.47 1.71 0.26
CA GLY A 598 -5.92 0.37 0.11
C GLY A 598 -5.62 0.02 -1.36
N PHE A 599 -4.95 0.89 -2.09
CA PHE A 599 -4.43 0.55 -3.42
C PHE A 599 -3.42 -0.59 -3.29
N ARG A 600 -3.65 -1.66 -4.03
CA ARG A 600 -2.68 -2.75 -4.11
C ARG A 600 -1.58 -2.40 -5.09
N ASP A 601 -0.35 -2.69 -4.74
CA ASP A 601 0.77 -2.67 -5.68
C ASP A 601 0.74 -3.94 -6.53
N PHE A 602 1.18 -3.83 -7.78
CA PHE A 602 1.25 -4.93 -8.76
C PHE A 602 2.58 -5.67 -8.63
N GLU A 603 2.95 -6.00 -7.40
CA GLU A 603 4.17 -6.72 -7.06
C GLU A 603 3.87 -8.19 -6.74
N ILE A 604 4.72 -9.09 -7.22
CA ILE A 604 4.83 -10.45 -6.72
C ILE A 604 6.00 -10.46 -5.74
N GLY A 605 5.70 -10.64 -4.47
CA GLY A 605 6.68 -10.60 -3.39
C GLY A 605 6.81 -11.94 -2.67
N LYS A 606 6.85 -11.88 -1.35
CA LYS A 606 6.88 -13.06 -0.49
C LYS A 606 5.61 -13.89 -0.65
N PRO A 607 5.70 -15.19 -1.05
CA PRO A 607 4.51 -16.02 -1.25
C PRO A 607 3.71 -16.17 0.04
N ALA A 608 2.39 -16.11 -0.07
CA ALA A 608 1.49 -16.26 1.06
C ALA A 608 0.19 -16.94 0.64
N PRO A 609 -0.47 -17.66 1.55
CA PRO A 609 -1.82 -18.12 1.29
C PRO A 609 -2.78 -16.92 1.18
N VAL A 610 -3.86 -17.12 0.41
CA VAL A 610 -4.92 -16.11 0.31
C VAL A 610 -5.58 -15.93 1.67
N ILE A 611 -5.73 -14.69 2.09
CA ILE A 611 -6.18 -14.35 3.43
C ILE A 611 -7.71 -14.43 3.49
N TYR A 612 -8.24 -15.15 4.48
CA TYR A 612 -9.64 -15.19 4.83
C TYR A 612 -9.91 -14.33 6.07
N GLN A 613 -10.24 -13.06 5.83
CA GLN A 613 -10.50 -12.05 6.89
C GLN A 613 -11.62 -11.12 6.50
#